data_bbae5c651d5f70ccebb7ebbabcc1f971
#
_entry.id   bbae5c651d5f70ccebb7ebbabcc1f971
#
_cell.length_a   1.000
_cell.length_b   1.000
_cell.length_c   1.000
_cell.angle_alpha   90.00
_cell.angle_beta   90.00
_cell.angle_gamma   90.00
#
_symmetry.space_group_name_H-M   'P 1'
#
loop_
_entity.id
_entity.type
_entity.pdbx_description
1 polymer ?
#
loop_
_entity_poly.entity_id
_entity_poly.type
_entity_poly.pdbx_seq_one_letter_code
_entity_poly.pdbx_strand_id
1 'polypeptide(L)'
;MEQYFEWDEAKNRKNQKKHDVSFETASLVFDDPLRISIQDRHTDGEERWQTIGKVKVVLMLLVAHTIFDEDDCEIIRIISARQVTKAERNKYEHG
;
A
#
# COMPACT_ATOMS: atom_id res chain seq x y z
N MET A 1 -15.79 -4.67 9.15
CA MET A 1 -15.33 -3.28 9.23
C MET A 1 -15.07 -2.75 7.83
N GLU A 2 -15.63 -1.58 7.51
CA GLU A 2 -15.42 -0.99 6.20
C GLU A 2 -14.06 -0.34 6.12
N GLN A 3 -13.44 -0.43 4.95
CA GLN A 3 -12.15 0.21 4.67
C GLN A 3 -12.36 1.38 3.74
N TYR A 4 -11.72 2.50 4.04
CA TYR A 4 -11.70 3.67 3.19
C TYR A 4 -10.27 4.06 2.91
N PHE A 5 -10.04 4.60 1.73
CA PHE A 5 -8.70 5.02 1.31
C PHE A 5 -8.66 6.53 1.20
N GLU A 6 -7.56 7.11 1.63
CA GLU A 6 -7.32 8.53 1.45
C GLU A 6 -5.87 8.76 1.03
N TRP A 7 -5.61 9.88 0.41
CA TRP A 7 -4.25 10.28 0.03
C TRP A 7 -4.23 11.75 -0.35
N ASP A 8 -3.01 12.28 -0.43
CA ASP A 8 -2.75 13.62 -0.93
C ASP A 8 -2.62 13.55 -2.46
N GLU A 9 -3.46 14.29 -3.17
CA GLU A 9 -3.50 14.20 -4.64
C GLU A 9 -2.19 14.68 -5.28
N ALA A 10 -1.50 15.66 -4.67
CA ALA A 10 -0.20 16.10 -5.16
C ALA A 10 0.83 14.97 -5.06
N LYS A 11 0.79 14.21 -3.97
CA LYS A 11 1.66 13.03 -3.81
C LYS A 11 1.31 11.94 -4.80
N ASN A 12 0.03 11.76 -5.08
CA ASN A 12 -0.43 10.80 -6.08
C ASN A 12 0.18 11.11 -7.44
N ARG A 13 0.12 12.38 -7.86
CA ARG A 13 0.69 12.79 -9.14
C ARG A 13 2.20 12.62 -9.18
N LYS A 14 2.90 12.96 -8.11
CA LYS A 14 4.36 12.74 -8.02
C LYS A 14 4.70 11.26 -8.09
N ASN A 15 3.93 10.43 -7.42
CA ASN A 15 4.16 8.99 -7.43
C ASN A 15 4.00 8.41 -8.83
N GLN A 16 3.00 8.89 -9.58
CA GLN A 16 2.80 8.44 -10.96
C GLN A 16 3.97 8.82 -11.84
N LYS A 17 4.53 10.00 -11.66
CA LYS A 17 5.70 10.44 -12.43
C LYS A 17 6.94 9.61 -12.09
N LYS A 18 7.12 9.28 -10.82
CA LYS A 18 8.31 8.59 -10.34
C LYS A 18 8.26 7.09 -10.57
N HIS A 19 7.11 6.48 -10.34
CA HIS A 19 6.97 5.02 -10.30
C HIS A 19 5.95 4.46 -11.30
N ASP A 20 5.27 5.33 -12.03
CA ASP A 20 4.24 4.95 -13.00
C ASP A 20 3.08 4.17 -12.35
N VAL A 21 2.78 4.49 -11.11
CA VAL A 21 1.71 3.86 -10.34
C VAL A 21 0.85 4.93 -9.69
N SER A 22 -0.46 4.87 -9.93
CA SER A 22 -1.40 5.76 -9.25
C SER A 22 -1.80 5.17 -7.90
N PHE A 23 -2.25 6.02 -6.98
CA PHE A 23 -2.75 5.56 -5.70
C PHE A 23 -4.08 4.83 -5.84
N GLU A 24 -4.87 5.18 -6.86
CA GLU A 24 -6.08 4.42 -7.20
C GLU A 24 -5.75 2.96 -7.50
N THR A 25 -4.72 2.75 -8.33
CA THR A 25 -4.25 1.39 -8.64
C THR A 25 -3.67 0.73 -7.39
N ALA A 26 -2.90 1.47 -6.60
CA ALA A 26 -2.29 0.96 -5.37
C ALA A 26 -3.34 0.44 -4.38
N SER A 27 -4.49 1.11 -4.29
CA SER A 27 -5.55 0.70 -3.36
C SER A 27 -6.06 -0.71 -3.64
N LEU A 28 -5.93 -1.18 -4.87
CA LEU A 28 -6.39 -2.52 -5.26
C LEU A 28 -5.55 -3.64 -4.65
N VAL A 29 -4.35 -3.33 -4.15
CA VAL A 29 -3.52 -4.30 -3.43
C VAL A 29 -4.29 -4.86 -2.23
N PHE A 30 -5.13 -4.04 -1.60
CA PHE A 30 -5.86 -4.43 -0.40
C PHE A 30 -7.03 -5.40 -0.69
N ASP A 31 -7.33 -5.62 -1.96
CA ASP A 31 -8.29 -6.64 -2.39
C ASP A 31 -7.64 -8.01 -2.63
N ASP A 32 -6.32 -8.08 -2.63
CA ASP A 32 -5.61 -9.34 -2.81
C ASP A 32 -5.68 -10.15 -1.50
N PRO A 33 -6.34 -11.32 -1.51
CA PRO A 33 -6.45 -12.12 -0.29
C PRO A 33 -5.12 -12.67 0.19
N LEU A 34 -4.10 -12.68 -0.66
CA LEU A 34 -2.77 -13.18 -0.32
C LEU A 34 -1.79 -12.05 0.03
N ARG A 35 -2.28 -10.81 0.12
CA ARG A 35 -1.41 -9.69 0.46
C ARG A 35 -0.73 -9.92 1.81
N ILE A 36 0.47 -9.40 1.94
CA ILE A 36 1.18 -9.41 3.22
C ILE A 36 1.45 -7.98 3.66
N SER A 37 1.28 -7.73 4.94
CA SER A 37 1.51 -6.41 5.53
C SER A 37 2.61 -6.54 6.57
N ILE A 38 3.62 -5.69 6.45
CA ILE A 38 4.79 -5.67 7.33
C ILE A 38 4.84 -4.29 7.98
N GLN A 39 4.98 -4.25 9.29
CA GLN A 39 5.15 -2.98 9.97
C GLN A 39 6.52 -2.43 9.63
N ASP A 40 6.55 -1.22 9.09
CA ASP A 40 7.78 -0.58 8.68
C ASP A 40 8.46 0.06 9.89
N ARG A 41 7.95 1.20 10.32
CA ARG A 41 8.52 1.88 11.47
C ARG A 41 7.49 2.82 12.08
N HIS A 42 7.79 3.23 13.29
CA HIS A 42 6.98 4.16 14.05
C HIS A 42 7.64 5.54 13.98
N THR A 43 7.08 6.45 13.19
CA THR A 43 7.63 7.78 12.98
C THR A 43 6.62 8.83 13.42
N ASP A 44 7.03 9.75 14.31
CA ASP A 44 6.19 10.86 14.79
C ASP A 44 4.85 10.41 15.34
N GLY A 45 4.84 9.29 16.07
CA GLY A 45 3.63 8.76 16.66
C GLY A 45 2.72 8.02 15.67
N GLU A 46 3.11 7.90 14.42
CA GLU A 46 2.35 7.15 13.40
C GLU A 46 3.00 5.81 13.12
N GLU A 47 2.17 4.77 13.07
CA GLU A 47 2.62 3.47 12.63
C GLU A 47 2.54 3.41 11.11
N ARG A 48 3.66 3.09 10.48
CA ARG A 48 3.72 2.91 9.04
C ARG A 48 3.83 1.44 8.69
N TRP A 49 3.13 1.09 7.64
CA TRP A 49 3.06 -0.27 7.14
C TRP A 49 3.47 -0.32 5.69
N GLN A 50 3.95 -1.49 5.28
CA GLN A 50 4.17 -1.79 3.86
C GLN A 50 3.33 -3.01 3.53
N THR A 51 2.48 -2.89 2.52
CA THR A 51 1.65 -4.00 2.07
C THR A 51 2.05 -4.38 0.66
N ILE A 52 2.34 -5.65 0.47
CA ILE A 52 2.70 -6.22 -0.84
C ILE A 52 1.52 -7.04 -1.33
N GLY A 53 1.11 -6.79 -2.57
CA GLY A 53 0.01 -7.55 -3.15
C GLY A 53 -0.03 -7.43 -4.66
N LYS A 54 -0.79 -8.33 -5.27
CA LYS A 54 -1.02 -8.32 -6.71
C LYS A 54 -2.23 -7.46 -7.04
N VAL A 55 -2.09 -6.65 -8.08
CA VAL A 55 -3.20 -5.87 -8.61
C VAL A 55 -3.76 -6.57 -9.86
N LYS A 56 -2.86 -7.08 -10.68
CA LYS A 56 -3.18 -7.84 -11.90
C LYS A 56 -2.26 -9.04 -11.94
N VAL A 57 -2.50 -9.95 -12.89
CA VAL A 57 -1.74 -11.20 -13.01
C VAL A 57 -0.22 -10.97 -12.92
N VAL A 58 0.27 -9.89 -13.54
CA VAL A 58 1.72 -9.63 -13.60
C VAL A 58 2.15 -8.41 -12.81
N LEU A 59 1.23 -7.67 -12.19
CA LEU A 59 1.58 -6.44 -11.49
C LEU A 59 1.52 -6.66 -9.97
N MET A 60 2.67 -6.56 -9.34
CA MET A 60 2.77 -6.67 -7.88
C MET A 60 3.37 -5.38 -7.34
N LEU A 61 2.71 -4.81 -6.35
CA LEU A 61 3.07 -3.52 -5.79
C LEU A 61 3.39 -3.60 -4.31
N LEU A 62 4.27 -2.71 -3.87
CA LEU A 62 4.50 -2.43 -2.46
C LEU A 62 3.90 -1.05 -2.19
N VAL A 63 2.97 -1.00 -1.25
CA VAL A 63 2.27 0.23 -0.87
C VAL A 63 2.66 0.61 0.55
N ALA A 64 3.23 1.80 0.71
CA ALA A 64 3.51 2.36 2.03
C ALA A 64 2.28 3.15 2.47
N HIS A 65 1.82 2.90 3.69
CA HIS A 65 0.58 3.49 4.17
C HIS A 65 0.53 3.53 5.68
N THR A 66 -0.42 4.28 6.21
CA THR A 66 -0.80 4.22 7.62
C THR A 66 -2.18 3.57 7.72
N ILE A 67 -2.53 3.14 8.91
CA ILE A 67 -3.87 2.61 9.21
C ILE A 67 -4.33 3.26 10.51
N PHE A 68 -5.54 3.77 10.51
CA PHE A 68 -6.15 4.23 11.75
C PHE A 68 -7.66 3.98 11.72
N ASP A 69 -8.25 3.84 12.90
CA ASP A 69 -9.68 3.60 13.04
C ASP A 69 -10.40 4.90 13.34
N GLU A 70 -11.55 5.08 12.68
CA GLU A 70 -12.40 6.24 12.90
C GLU A 70 -13.85 5.81 12.71
N ASP A 71 -14.68 5.99 13.74
CA ASP A 71 -16.12 5.66 13.69
C ASP A 71 -16.40 4.25 13.18
N ASP A 72 -15.69 3.27 13.71
CA ASP A 72 -15.79 1.85 13.31
C ASP A 72 -15.39 1.58 11.88
N CYS A 73 -14.70 2.52 11.26
CA CYS A 73 -14.14 2.36 9.91
C CYS A 73 -12.63 2.32 9.99
N GLU A 74 -12.04 1.55 9.09
CA GLU A 74 -10.59 1.52 8.94
C GLU A 74 -10.19 2.47 7.82
N ILE A 75 -9.35 3.44 8.14
CA ILE A 75 -8.87 4.42 7.17
C ILE A 75 -7.44 4.06 6.79
N ILE A 76 -7.20 3.82 5.53
CA ILE A 76 -5.88 3.54 5.00
C ILE A 76 -5.41 4.77 4.23
N ARG A 77 -4.36 5.43 4.75
CA ARG A 77 -3.78 6.58 4.08
C ARG A 77 -2.57 6.13 3.28
N ILE A 78 -2.67 6.20 1.96
CA ILE A 78 -1.61 5.78 1.06
C ILE A 78 -0.56 6.89 0.97
N ILE A 79 0.70 6.52 1.14
CA ILE A 79 1.83 7.45 1.15
C ILE A 79 2.66 7.31 -0.12
N SER A 80 2.91 6.08 -0.55
CA SER A 80 3.65 5.82 -1.79
C SER A 80 3.34 4.41 -2.30
N ALA A 81 3.62 4.19 -3.58
CA ALA A 81 3.41 2.88 -4.18
C ALA A 81 4.42 2.69 -5.31
N ARG A 82 4.96 1.50 -5.43
CA ARG A 82 5.91 1.14 -6.48
C ARG A 82 5.87 -0.34 -6.76
N GLN A 83 6.46 -0.75 -7.87
CA GLN A 83 6.61 -2.16 -8.14
C GLN A 83 7.61 -2.77 -7.15
N VAL A 84 7.39 -4.04 -6.84
CA VAL A 84 8.24 -4.75 -5.87
C VAL A 84 9.60 -5.07 -6.46
N THR A 85 10.59 -5.21 -5.57
CA THR A 85 11.90 -5.79 -5.91
C THR A 85 11.77 -7.31 -5.94
N LYS A 86 12.81 -7.97 -6.45
CA LYS A 86 12.85 -9.43 -6.47
C LYS A 86 12.76 -10.02 -5.07
N ALA A 87 13.46 -9.41 -4.11
CA ALA A 87 13.43 -9.87 -2.72
C ALA A 87 12.03 -9.74 -2.10
N GLU A 88 11.34 -8.64 -2.42
CA GLU A 88 9.97 -8.42 -1.94
C GLU A 88 8.99 -9.40 -2.57
N ARG A 89 9.16 -9.69 -3.85
CA ARG A 89 8.34 -10.71 -4.53
C ARG A 89 8.52 -12.06 -3.87
N ASN A 90 9.76 -12.41 -3.51
CA ASN A 90 10.03 -13.66 -2.79
C ASN A 90 9.28 -13.74 -1.47
N LYS A 91 9.24 -12.65 -0.72
CA LYS A 91 8.48 -12.62 0.55
C LYS A 91 7.01 -12.92 0.32
N TYR A 92 6.43 -12.33 -0.71
CA TYR A 92 5.03 -12.56 -1.04
C TYR A 92 4.78 -14.01 -1.45
N GLU A 93 5.66 -14.58 -2.28
CA GLU A 93 5.47 -15.91 -2.84
C GLU A 93 5.80 -17.04 -1.86
N HIS A 94 6.72 -16.81 -0.96
CA HIS A 94 7.23 -17.87 -0.08
C HIS A 94 7.06 -17.58 1.42
N GLY A 95 6.62 -16.43 1.73
CA GLY A 95 6.57 -16.01 3.10
C GLY A 95 5.27 -15.91 3.73
#